data_97ad873a4ed27263423f427335548a94
#
_entry.id   97ad873a4ed27263423f427335548a94
#
_cell.length_a   1.000
_cell.length_b   1.000
_cell.length_c   1.000
_cell.angle_alpha   90.00
_cell.angle_beta   90.00
_cell.angle_gamma   90.00
#
_symmetry.space_group_name_H-M   'P 1'
#
loop_
_entity.id
_entity.type
_entity.pdbx_description
1 polymer ?
#
loop_
_entity_poly.entity_id
_entity_poly.type
_entity_poly.pdbx_seq_one_letter_code
_entity_poly.pdbx_strand_id
1 'polypeptide(L)'
;NVVAFIKDRLDKLDSGYHVFNYADKPDFSMTELVKIIENKMNISTPKLKIPYWIGGLGGYLFDLIGFITRKKLSISSVRVKKFCATTQFDALKAHSNFKAPYTLEQGLNATLDYEFINPKEDEVLFYSE
;
A
#
# COMPACT_ATOMS: atom_id res chain seq x y z
N ASN A 1 9.09 0.62 -10.71
CA ASN A 1 9.83 1.82 -10.31
C ASN A 1 11.05 1.49 -9.46
N VAL A 2 10.91 0.70 -8.38
CA VAL A 2 12.02 0.35 -7.47
C VAL A 2 13.19 -0.32 -8.22
N VAL A 3 12.91 -1.30 -9.08
CA VAL A 3 13.94 -1.98 -9.87
C VAL A 3 14.68 -1.00 -10.80
N ALA A 4 13.93 -0.10 -11.46
CA ALA A 4 14.53 0.93 -12.30
C ALA A 4 15.42 1.88 -11.48
N PHE A 5 15.00 2.26 -10.26
CA PHE A 5 15.79 3.06 -9.35
C PHE A 5 17.08 2.36 -8.93
N ILE A 6 17.01 1.07 -8.54
CA ILE A 6 18.19 0.29 -8.16
C ILE A 6 19.18 0.23 -9.32
N LYS A 7 18.71 -0.07 -10.54
CA LYS A 7 19.54 -0.10 -11.75
C LYS A 7 20.23 1.25 -11.98
N ASP A 8 19.47 2.34 -11.96
CA ASP A 8 20.02 3.69 -12.14
C ASP A 8 21.10 4.04 -11.08
N ARG A 9 20.91 3.58 -9.84
CA ARG A 9 21.91 3.81 -8.78
C ARG A 9 23.16 2.96 -8.98
N LEU A 10 23.01 1.70 -9.37
CA LEU A 10 24.17 0.84 -9.68
C LEU A 10 25.03 1.42 -10.82
N ASP A 11 24.39 2.03 -11.81
CA ASP A 11 25.09 2.60 -12.98
C ASP A 11 25.75 3.96 -12.65
N LYS A 12 25.31 4.69 -11.62
CA LYS A 12 25.69 6.09 -11.38
C LYS A 12 26.40 6.37 -10.06
N LEU A 13 26.38 5.44 -9.12
CA LEU A 13 27.01 5.66 -7.82
C LEU A 13 28.47 5.21 -7.82
N ASP A 14 29.31 6.07 -7.22
CA ASP A 14 30.69 5.72 -6.91
C ASP A 14 30.76 4.68 -5.77
N SER A 15 31.95 4.09 -5.59
CA SER A 15 32.21 3.18 -4.47
C SER A 15 31.92 3.86 -3.13
N GLY A 16 31.26 3.15 -2.22
CA GLY A 16 30.94 3.68 -0.90
C GLY A 16 29.61 3.15 -0.36
N TYR A 17 29.18 3.72 0.77
CA TYR A 17 27.93 3.39 1.42
C TYR A 17 26.89 4.50 1.17
N HIS A 18 25.81 4.16 0.48
CA HIS A 18 24.74 5.09 0.13
C HIS A 18 23.40 4.60 0.67
N VAL A 19 22.66 5.48 1.33
CA VAL A 19 21.31 5.19 1.84
C VAL A 19 20.31 6.10 1.15
N PHE A 20 19.24 5.49 0.66
CA PHE A 20 18.11 6.17 0.03
C PHE A 20 16.81 5.66 0.60
N ASN A 21 15.87 6.58 0.87
CA ASN A 21 14.46 6.25 1.03
C ASN A 21 13.81 6.40 -0.35
N TYR A 22 13.20 5.33 -0.84
CA TYR A 22 12.45 5.38 -2.09
C TYR A 22 10.95 5.23 -1.79
N ALA A 23 10.17 6.19 -2.25
CA ALA A 23 8.72 6.14 -2.25
C ALA A 23 8.21 6.82 -3.52
N ASP A 24 7.27 6.21 -4.22
CA ASP A 24 6.64 6.84 -5.38
C ASP A 24 5.83 8.08 -4.95
N LYS A 25 5.84 9.11 -5.78
CA LYS A 25 5.16 10.38 -5.55
C LYS A 25 4.22 10.72 -6.71
N PRO A 26 3.16 11.54 -6.47
CA PRO A 26 2.71 12.09 -5.18
C PRO A 26 2.10 11.02 -4.27
N ASP A 27 2.09 11.30 -2.95
CA ASP A 27 1.42 10.43 -1.98
C ASP A 27 -0.11 10.43 -2.23
N PHE A 28 -0.75 9.27 -2.08
CA PHE A 28 -2.21 9.17 -2.09
C PHE A 28 -2.77 9.17 -0.67
N SER A 29 -3.88 9.87 -0.48
CA SER A 29 -4.72 9.63 0.68
C SER A 29 -5.47 8.29 0.51
N MET A 30 -5.84 7.66 1.62
CA MET A 30 -6.65 6.43 1.59
C MET A 30 -7.98 6.63 0.84
N THR A 31 -8.56 7.83 0.92
CA THR A 31 -9.79 8.19 0.19
C THR A 31 -9.57 8.23 -1.33
N GLU A 32 -8.44 8.75 -1.78
CA GLU A 32 -8.08 8.77 -3.21
C GLU A 32 -7.82 7.36 -3.72
N LEU A 33 -7.08 6.55 -2.94
CA LEU A 33 -6.83 5.15 -3.28
C LEU A 33 -8.15 4.38 -3.48
N VAL A 34 -9.10 4.51 -2.54
CA VAL A 34 -10.42 3.86 -2.64
C VAL A 34 -11.16 4.32 -3.88
N LYS A 35 -11.16 5.62 -4.22
CA LYS A 35 -11.80 6.13 -5.44
C LYS A 35 -11.20 5.55 -6.73
N ILE A 36 -9.88 5.42 -6.79
CA ILE A 36 -9.21 4.81 -7.96
C ILE A 36 -9.66 3.36 -8.11
N ILE A 37 -9.70 2.60 -7.00
CA ILE A 37 -10.17 1.21 -6.99
C ILE A 37 -11.64 1.13 -7.41
N GLU A 38 -12.53 1.96 -6.84
CA GLU A 38 -13.95 2.01 -7.22
C GLU A 38 -14.14 2.22 -8.72
N ASN A 39 -13.43 3.22 -9.27
CA ASN A 39 -13.52 3.55 -10.69
C ASN A 39 -12.98 2.41 -11.57
N LYS A 40 -11.84 1.83 -11.21
CA LYS A 40 -11.20 0.78 -12.00
C LYS A 40 -11.98 -0.53 -11.99
N MET A 41 -12.54 -0.89 -10.84
CA MET A 41 -13.29 -2.15 -10.68
C MET A 41 -14.79 -1.99 -10.93
N ASN A 42 -15.26 -0.78 -11.22
CA ASN A 42 -16.67 -0.45 -11.40
C ASN A 42 -17.54 -0.90 -10.20
N ILE A 43 -17.03 -0.70 -8.98
CA ILE A 43 -17.72 -1.02 -7.73
C ILE A 43 -18.04 0.27 -6.97
N SER A 44 -19.01 0.22 -6.07
CA SER A 44 -19.32 1.33 -5.17
C SER A 44 -19.14 0.89 -3.73
N THR A 45 -18.33 1.62 -2.98
CA THR A 45 -18.15 1.38 -1.55
C THR A 45 -19.14 2.19 -0.71
N PRO A 46 -19.51 1.72 0.48
CA PRO A 46 -20.34 2.50 1.39
C PRO A 46 -19.71 3.84 1.74
N LYS A 47 -20.44 4.94 1.57
CA LYS A 47 -19.96 6.30 1.88
C LYS A 47 -19.93 6.60 3.38
N LEU A 48 -20.21 5.61 4.23
CA LEU A 48 -20.22 5.78 5.68
C LEU A 48 -18.80 5.98 6.22
N LYS A 49 -18.56 7.15 6.80
CA LYS A 49 -17.30 7.45 7.49
C LYS A 49 -17.44 7.10 8.95
N ILE A 50 -16.75 6.06 9.38
CA ILE A 50 -16.72 5.64 10.79
C ILE A 50 -15.64 6.47 11.50
N PRO A 51 -15.96 7.20 12.59
CA PRO A 51 -14.96 7.89 13.39
C PRO A 51 -13.89 6.92 13.91
N TYR A 52 -12.64 7.40 13.99
CA TYR A 52 -11.49 6.58 14.39
C TYR A 52 -11.69 5.84 15.72
N TRP A 53 -12.30 6.51 16.72
CA TRP A 53 -12.51 5.90 18.04
C TRP A 53 -13.47 4.70 18.00
N ILE A 54 -14.51 4.75 17.15
CA ILE A 54 -15.43 3.60 16.94
C ILE A 54 -14.68 2.47 16.24
N GLY A 55 -13.90 2.78 15.21
CA GLY A 55 -13.06 1.79 14.53
C GLY A 55 -12.04 1.14 15.47
N GLY A 56 -11.41 1.95 16.34
CA GLY A 56 -10.49 1.48 17.36
C GLY A 56 -11.15 0.53 18.36
N LEU A 57 -12.32 0.92 18.90
CA LEU A 57 -13.09 0.09 19.82
C LEU A 57 -13.48 -1.25 19.19
N GLY A 58 -13.97 -1.21 17.94
CA GLY A 58 -14.26 -2.41 17.16
C GLY A 58 -13.03 -3.29 16.97
N GLY A 59 -11.87 -2.70 16.65
CA GLY A 59 -10.61 -3.43 16.52
C GLY A 59 -10.22 -4.19 17.80
N TYR A 60 -10.34 -3.56 18.97
CA TYR A 60 -10.07 -4.22 20.26
C TYR A 60 -11.07 -5.34 20.56
N LEU A 61 -12.35 -5.17 20.20
CA LEU A 61 -13.36 -6.21 20.33
C LEU A 61 -13.01 -7.43 19.48
N PHE A 62 -12.60 -7.22 18.24
CA PHE A 62 -12.14 -8.30 17.37
C PHE A 62 -10.87 -8.98 17.90
N ASP A 63 -9.94 -8.23 18.47
CA ASP A 63 -8.74 -8.79 19.10
C ASP A 63 -9.12 -9.71 20.28
N LEU A 64 -10.10 -9.31 21.11
CA LEU A 64 -10.62 -10.13 22.20
C LEU A 64 -11.29 -11.42 21.69
N ILE A 65 -12.12 -11.31 20.65
CA ILE A 65 -12.76 -12.47 20.03
C ILE A 65 -11.70 -13.40 19.43
N GLY A 66 -10.70 -12.84 18.73
CA GLY A 66 -9.58 -13.61 18.18
C GLY A 66 -8.81 -14.36 19.28
N PHE A 67 -8.56 -13.71 20.42
CA PHE A 67 -7.92 -14.32 21.58
C PHE A 67 -8.75 -15.48 22.16
N ILE A 68 -10.06 -15.29 22.36
CA ILE A 68 -10.95 -16.31 22.90
C ILE A 68 -11.10 -17.51 21.95
N THR A 69 -11.28 -17.22 20.65
CA THR A 69 -11.50 -18.24 19.63
C THR A 69 -10.21 -18.87 19.09
N ARG A 70 -9.06 -18.33 19.47
CA ARG A 70 -7.73 -18.68 18.97
C ARG A 70 -7.63 -18.62 17.43
N LYS A 71 -8.44 -17.78 16.80
CA LYS A 71 -8.44 -17.56 15.34
C LYS A 71 -7.85 -16.19 15.00
N LYS A 72 -7.02 -16.15 13.95
CA LYS A 72 -6.56 -14.89 13.38
C LYS A 72 -7.74 -14.26 12.60
N LEU A 73 -8.22 -13.11 13.05
CA LEU A 73 -9.30 -12.38 12.40
C LEU A 73 -8.72 -11.36 11.42
N SER A 74 -9.45 -11.10 10.33
CA SER A 74 -9.05 -10.14 9.31
C SER A 74 -9.06 -8.69 9.79
N ILE A 75 -9.80 -8.39 10.86
CA ILE A 75 -9.86 -7.06 11.49
C ILE A 75 -9.17 -7.15 12.85
N SER A 76 -8.31 -6.16 13.15
CA SER A 76 -7.62 -6.03 14.44
C SER A 76 -7.35 -4.57 14.75
N SER A 77 -7.13 -4.23 16.01
CA SER A 77 -6.80 -2.86 16.44
C SER A 77 -5.55 -2.33 15.74
N VAL A 78 -4.55 -3.20 15.52
CA VAL A 78 -3.31 -2.84 14.82
C VAL A 78 -3.60 -2.49 13.36
N ARG A 79 -4.46 -3.22 12.66
CA ARG A 79 -4.84 -2.91 11.28
C ARG A 79 -5.60 -1.59 11.19
N VAL A 80 -6.54 -1.34 12.09
CA VAL A 80 -7.25 -0.05 12.17
C VAL A 80 -6.26 1.11 12.35
N LYS A 81 -5.29 0.98 13.28
CA LYS A 81 -4.24 1.98 13.47
C LYS A 81 -3.41 2.21 12.21
N LYS A 82 -2.99 1.14 11.52
CA LYS A 82 -2.21 1.25 10.27
C LYS A 82 -2.99 1.95 9.16
N PHE A 83 -4.26 1.62 8.97
CA PHE A 83 -5.09 2.26 7.95
C PHE A 83 -5.37 3.73 8.22
N CYS A 84 -5.44 4.14 9.49
CA CYS A 84 -5.69 5.53 9.87
C CYS A 84 -4.40 6.34 10.09
N ALA A 85 -3.24 5.70 10.09
CA ALA A 85 -1.96 6.38 10.26
C ALA A 85 -1.57 7.16 8.99
N THR A 86 -1.12 8.39 9.18
CA THR A 86 -0.45 9.14 8.11
C THR A 86 1.01 8.69 8.09
N THR A 87 1.42 8.03 7.01
CA THR A 87 2.81 7.62 6.78
C THR A 87 3.33 8.32 5.53
N GLN A 88 4.23 9.27 5.72
CA GLN A 88 4.90 9.98 4.64
C GLN A 88 6.42 9.83 4.81
N PHE A 89 7.08 9.52 3.72
CA PHE A 89 8.53 9.37 3.71
C PHE A 89 9.15 10.43 2.81
N ASP A 90 10.22 11.05 3.28
CA ASP A 90 11.03 11.91 2.45
C ASP A 90 11.81 11.06 1.43
N ALA A 91 11.53 11.29 0.17
CA ALA A 91 12.20 10.63 -0.96
C ALA A 91 12.92 11.63 -1.87
N LEU A 92 13.15 12.88 -1.43
CA LEU A 92 13.78 13.93 -2.24
C LEU A 92 15.16 13.50 -2.76
N LYS A 93 15.97 12.88 -1.92
CA LYS A 93 17.29 12.36 -2.31
C LYS A 93 17.20 11.31 -3.42
N ALA A 94 16.18 10.45 -3.40
CA ALA A 94 15.97 9.43 -4.43
C ALA A 94 15.53 10.06 -5.76
N HIS A 95 14.66 11.06 -5.70
CA HIS A 95 14.07 11.69 -6.90
C HIS A 95 14.90 12.85 -7.46
N SER A 96 15.94 13.33 -6.78
CA SER A 96 16.76 14.48 -7.24
C SER A 96 17.36 14.26 -8.64
N ASN A 97 17.78 13.03 -8.95
CA ASN A 97 18.42 12.66 -10.22
C ASN A 97 17.82 11.40 -10.85
N PHE A 98 16.59 11.04 -10.47
CA PHE A 98 15.88 9.87 -10.99
C PHE A 98 14.42 10.21 -11.27
N LYS A 99 13.97 9.87 -12.45
CA LYS A 99 12.56 9.97 -12.84
C LYS A 99 11.99 8.54 -12.95
N ALA A 100 10.97 8.27 -12.16
CA ALA A 100 10.28 6.98 -12.19
C ALA A 100 9.64 6.75 -13.57
N PRO A 101 9.78 5.55 -14.17
CA PRO A 101 9.21 5.24 -15.49
C PRO A 101 7.69 5.21 -15.50
N TYR A 102 7.07 4.91 -14.35
CA TYR A 102 5.61 4.84 -14.20
C TYR A 102 5.14 5.73 -13.06
N THR A 103 3.96 6.34 -13.24
CA THR A 103 3.29 7.04 -12.14
C THR A 103 2.74 6.03 -11.13
N LEU A 104 2.47 6.49 -9.90
CA LEU A 104 1.87 5.66 -8.86
C LEU A 104 0.49 5.13 -9.29
N GLU A 105 -0.31 5.95 -9.98
CA GLU A 105 -1.61 5.55 -10.52
C GLU A 105 -1.49 4.48 -11.60
N GLN A 106 -0.52 4.61 -12.53
CA GLN A 106 -0.25 3.59 -13.54
C GLN A 106 0.14 2.25 -12.89
N GLY A 107 1.00 2.29 -11.88
CA GLY A 107 1.39 1.10 -11.12
C GLY A 107 0.20 0.46 -10.40
N LEU A 108 -0.64 1.26 -9.77
CA LEU A 108 -1.85 0.78 -9.09
C LEU A 108 -2.83 0.13 -10.08
N ASN A 109 -3.09 0.79 -11.21
CA ASN A 109 -3.97 0.24 -12.24
C ASN A 109 -3.45 -1.10 -12.80
N ALA A 110 -2.15 -1.20 -13.06
CA ALA A 110 -1.54 -2.45 -13.51
C ALA A 110 -1.67 -3.56 -12.45
N THR A 111 -1.50 -3.24 -11.16
CA THR A 111 -1.68 -4.19 -10.05
C THR A 111 -3.13 -4.66 -9.97
N LEU A 112 -4.10 -3.73 -10.07
CA LEU A 112 -5.52 -4.10 -10.03
C LEU A 112 -5.92 -4.99 -11.22
N ASP A 113 -5.39 -4.70 -12.42
CA ASP A 113 -5.62 -5.54 -13.61
C ASP A 113 -5.08 -6.95 -13.38
N TYR A 114 -3.86 -7.06 -12.85
CA TYR A 114 -3.18 -8.34 -12.65
C TYR A 114 -3.81 -9.19 -11.55
N GLU A 115 -4.15 -8.59 -10.41
CA GLU A 115 -4.62 -9.32 -9.22
C GLU A 115 -6.12 -9.62 -9.26
N PHE A 116 -6.94 -8.74 -9.87
CA PHE A 116 -8.40 -8.81 -9.72
C PHE A 116 -9.16 -8.93 -11.03
N ILE A 117 -8.65 -8.38 -12.13
CA ILE A 117 -9.38 -8.39 -13.42
C ILE A 117 -8.94 -9.55 -14.28
N ASN A 118 -7.64 -9.77 -14.43
CA ASN A 118 -7.05 -10.81 -15.24
C ASN A 118 -6.00 -11.61 -14.43
N PRO A 119 -6.39 -12.28 -13.34
CA PRO A 119 -5.45 -13.04 -12.53
C PRO A 119 -4.88 -14.20 -13.35
N LYS A 120 -3.56 -14.42 -13.22
CA LYS A 120 -2.94 -15.60 -13.84
C LYS A 120 -3.21 -16.82 -12.96
N GLU A 121 -3.77 -17.87 -13.54
CA GLU A 121 -4.21 -19.07 -12.83
C GLU A 121 -3.07 -19.91 -12.20
N ASP A 122 -1.83 -19.71 -12.65
CA ASP A 122 -0.68 -20.56 -12.28
C ASP A 122 0.34 -19.88 -11.32
N GLU A 123 0.09 -18.68 -10.83
CA GLU A 123 1.04 -18.05 -9.90
C GLU A 123 0.70 -18.37 -8.45
N VAL A 124 1.68 -18.89 -7.73
CA VAL A 124 1.60 -19.09 -6.27
C VAL A 124 1.47 -17.72 -5.60
N LEU A 125 0.30 -17.41 -5.10
CA LEU A 125 0.06 -16.20 -4.33
C LEU A 125 0.83 -16.28 -3.00
N PHE A 126 1.88 -15.49 -2.86
CA PHE A 126 2.55 -15.31 -1.59
C PHE A 126 1.69 -14.43 -0.68
N TYR A 127 0.93 -15.05 0.18
CA TYR A 127 0.28 -14.33 1.28
C TYR A 127 1.34 -13.99 2.32
N SER A 128 1.75 -12.71 2.37
CA SER A 128 2.50 -12.22 3.54
C SER A 128 1.55 -12.15 4.73
N GLU A 129 1.77 -12.98 5.74
CA GLU A 129 1.04 -12.95 7.03
C GLU A 129 1.29 -11.67 7.82
#